data_37441626e674488a21d15fa2852930f5
#
_entry.id   37441626e674488a21d15fa2852930f5
#
_cell.length_a   1.000
_cell.length_b   1.000
_cell.length_c   1.000
_cell.angle_alpha   90.00
_cell.angle_beta   90.00
_cell.angle_gamma   90.00
#
_symmetry.space_group_name_H-M   'P 1'
#
loop_
_entity.id
_entity.type
_entity.pdbx_description
1 polymer ?
#
loop_
_entity_poly.entity_id
_entity_poly.type
_entity_poly.pdbx_seq_one_letter_code
_entity_poly.pdbx_strand_id
1 'polypeptide(L)'
;ICACLVGSEMCIRDRYTQICMLATEAAIYMALEQNGYQPDVTAGLSLGEYGALIASGVMTAEEAFELVRKRGIFMQEAVPAGGAMAAVLGLDAAAIEQICRETAEQTGSEVSIANYNCPGQIVISGQEEAVHLAGETCKASGAKRVVPLKVSGPFHSKMLQGAGEKLKEELKKVEISDSFVPYIANVTAGYVTKKEEVKPLLASQVSSSVRWQQTIERLLADGADEFVEIGPGRTLSGFVKKVNRDVKVSSIDKMEDFIQFIGSHVEAGAC
;
A
#
# COMPACT_ATOMS: atom_id res chain seq x y z
N ILE A 1 21.79 0.67 -1.04
CA ILE A 1 20.85 1.81 -1.16
C ILE A 1 20.10 2.03 0.14
N CYS A 2 19.55 0.98 0.77
CA CYS A 2 18.90 1.12 2.09
C CYS A 2 19.87 1.61 3.18
N ALA A 3 21.15 1.25 3.15
CA ALA A 3 22.15 1.73 4.10
C ALA A 3 22.50 3.22 3.91
N CYS A 4 22.40 3.77 2.70
CA CYS A 4 22.62 5.17 2.41
C CYS A 4 21.45 6.08 2.83
N LEU A 5 20.26 5.52 3.06
CA LEU A 5 19.08 6.24 3.54
C LEU A 5 19.04 6.38 5.07
N VAL A 6 20.04 5.88 5.78
CA VAL A 6 20.22 6.03 7.25
C VAL A 6 20.89 7.38 7.61
N GLY A 7 20.57 8.42 6.87
CA GLY A 7 20.94 9.79 7.22
C GLY A 7 20.04 10.37 8.30
N SER A 8 20.58 11.31 9.06
CA SER A 8 20.09 11.83 10.35
C SER A 8 18.77 12.61 10.33
N GLU A 9 18.04 12.69 9.22
CA GLU A 9 16.80 13.46 9.15
C GLU A 9 15.64 12.60 8.61
N MET A 10 14.70 12.31 9.50
CA MET A 10 13.49 11.51 9.22
C MET A 10 12.67 12.08 8.06
N CYS A 11 12.64 13.40 7.90
CA CYS A 11 11.93 14.08 6.81
C CYS A 11 12.52 13.81 5.41
N ILE A 12 13.85 13.62 5.30
CA ILE A 12 14.49 13.27 4.02
C ILE A 12 14.18 11.84 3.65
N ARG A 13 14.08 10.93 4.62
CA ARG A 13 13.71 9.52 4.40
C ARG A 13 12.35 9.41 3.74
N ASP A 14 11.33 10.00 4.33
CA ASP A 14 9.94 9.83 3.86
C ASP A 14 9.72 10.46 2.48
N ARG A 15 10.42 11.55 2.18
CA ARG A 15 10.33 12.25 0.89
C ARG A 15 10.85 11.42 -0.30
N TYR A 16 11.92 10.65 -0.09
CA TYR A 16 12.57 9.89 -1.17
C TYR A 16 12.34 8.38 -1.08
N THR A 17 11.90 7.88 0.07
CA THR A 17 11.62 6.44 0.24
C THR A 17 10.64 5.92 -0.79
N GLN A 18 9.56 6.66 -1.04
CA GLN A 18 8.53 6.22 -1.98
C GLN A 18 9.09 6.04 -3.40
N ILE A 19 9.87 7.01 -3.90
CA ILE A 19 10.42 6.92 -5.26
C ILE A 19 11.51 5.85 -5.36
N CYS A 20 12.32 5.65 -4.32
CA CYS A 20 13.34 4.59 -4.31
C CYS A 20 12.71 3.20 -4.26
N MET A 21 11.65 3.01 -3.50
CA MET A 21 10.90 1.75 -3.49
C MET A 21 10.30 1.47 -4.86
N LEU A 22 9.60 2.43 -5.44
CA LEU A 22 9.00 2.27 -6.77
C LEU A 22 10.06 1.97 -7.85
N ALA A 23 11.24 2.62 -7.78
CA ALA A 23 12.33 2.34 -8.72
C ALA A 23 12.84 0.89 -8.60
N THR A 24 12.92 0.36 -7.37
CA THR A 24 13.31 -1.03 -7.14
C THR A 24 12.24 -2.00 -7.66
N GLU A 25 10.96 -1.74 -7.35
CA GLU A 25 9.82 -2.52 -7.83
C GLU A 25 9.76 -2.55 -9.36
N ALA A 26 9.88 -1.39 -10.02
CA ALA A 26 9.87 -1.29 -11.47
C ALA A 26 11.05 -2.05 -12.11
N ALA A 27 12.26 -1.93 -11.54
CA ALA A 27 13.43 -2.64 -12.04
C ALA A 27 13.27 -4.17 -11.94
N ILE A 28 12.74 -4.68 -10.84
CA ILE A 28 12.48 -6.11 -10.66
C ILE A 28 11.40 -6.56 -11.65
N TYR A 29 10.30 -5.80 -11.78
CA TYR A 29 9.24 -6.13 -12.72
C TYR A 29 9.74 -6.19 -14.16
N MET A 30 10.49 -5.18 -14.62
CA MET A 30 11.07 -5.17 -15.97
C MET A 30 11.99 -6.36 -16.22
N ALA A 31 12.77 -6.77 -15.21
CA ALA A 31 13.62 -7.96 -15.31
C ALA A 31 12.79 -9.25 -15.42
N LEU A 32 11.68 -9.36 -14.68
CA LEU A 32 10.75 -10.49 -14.77
C LEU A 32 10.10 -10.56 -16.16
N GLU A 33 9.60 -9.43 -16.65
CA GLU A 33 8.99 -9.31 -17.98
C GLU A 33 9.95 -9.69 -19.10
N GLN A 34 11.22 -9.24 -19.05
CA GLN A 34 12.28 -9.62 -20.00
C GLN A 34 12.59 -11.12 -19.98
N ASN A 35 12.32 -11.80 -18.89
CA ASN A 35 12.45 -13.25 -18.76
C ASN A 35 11.13 -14.00 -19.03
N GLY A 36 10.15 -13.34 -19.62
CA GLY A 36 8.88 -13.93 -20.06
C GLY A 36 7.86 -14.16 -18.95
N TYR A 37 8.09 -13.64 -17.75
CA TYR A 37 7.09 -13.71 -16.66
C TYR A 37 6.10 -12.57 -16.77
N GLN A 38 4.81 -12.93 -16.83
CA GLN A 38 3.70 -11.97 -16.82
C GLN A 38 2.69 -12.35 -15.75
N PRO A 39 2.22 -11.40 -14.92
CA PRO A 39 1.18 -11.66 -13.93
C PRO A 39 -0.20 -11.69 -14.60
N ASP A 40 -1.12 -12.46 -14.05
CA ASP A 40 -2.54 -12.43 -14.44
C ASP A 40 -3.28 -11.23 -13.83
N VAL A 41 -2.82 -10.77 -12.67
CA VAL A 41 -3.38 -9.61 -11.95
C VAL A 41 -2.25 -8.91 -11.20
N THR A 42 -2.33 -7.60 -11.10
CA THR A 42 -1.41 -6.81 -10.28
C THR A 42 -2.13 -6.12 -9.13
N ALA A 43 -1.46 -5.98 -8.00
CA ALA A 43 -1.93 -5.22 -6.85
C ALA A 43 -0.73 -4.66 -6.07
N GLY A 44 -0.95 -3.57 -5.35
CA GLY A 44 0.11 -2.99 -4.52
C GLY A 44 -0.47 -2.18 -3.38
N LEU A 45 0.13 -2.25 -2.19
CA LEU A 45 -0.31 -1.55 -1.01
C LEU A 45 0.18 -0.10 -1.04
N SER A 46 -0.74 0.87 -1.04
CA SER A 46 -0.46 2.31 -1.00
C SER A 46 0.49 2.76 -2.13
N LEU A 47 1.77 2.92 -1.85
CA LEU A 47 2.79 3.21 -2.86
C LEU A 47 2.85 2.13 -3.95
N GLY A 48 2.79 0.88 -3.56
CA GLY A 48 2.86 -0.28 -4.47
C GLY A 48 1.75 -0.29 -5.54
N GLU A 49 0.65 0.44 -5.35
CA GLU A 49 -0.37 0.60 -6.41
C GLU A 49 0.22 1.24 -7.67
N TYR A 50 1.21 2.14 -7.54
CA TYR A 50 1.92 2.71 -8.70
C TYR A 50 2.80 1.67 -9.41
N GLY A 51 3.44 0.77 -8.65
CA GLY A 51 4.14 -0.40 -9.22
C GLY A 51 3.18 -1.32 -9.98
N ALA A 52 2.00 -1.56 -9.41
CA ALA A 52 0.95 -2.34 -10.07
C ALA A 52 0.44 -1.67 -11.35
N LEU A 53 0.35 -0.33 -11.40
CA LEU A 53 -0.03 0.42 -12.60
C LEU A 53 1.03 0.36 -13.70
N ILE A 54 2.31 0.36 -13.35
CA ILE A 54 3.40 0.10 -14.32
C ILE A 54 3.26 -1.32 -14.87
N ALA A 55 3.15 -2.32 -14.01
CA ALA A 55 3.09 -3.71 -14.38
C ALA A 55 1.83 -4.09 -15.18
N SER A 56 0.74 -3.36 -15.00
CA SER A 56 -0.50 -3.53 -15.79
C SER A 56 -0.52 -2.74 -17.10
N GLY A 57 0.53 -1.94 -17.38
CA GLY A 57 0.63 -1.10 -18.58
C GLY A 57 -0.27 0.13 -18.58
N VAL A 58 -0.86 0.47 -17.45
CA VAL A 58 -1.73 1.65 -17.30
C VAL A 58 -0.93 2.94 -17.37
N MET A 59 0.30 2.93 -16.85
CA MET A 59 1.17 4.09 -16.70
C MET A 59 2.61 3.73 -17.04
N THR A 60 3.34 4.63 -17.68
CA THR A 60 4.78 4.47 -17.87
C THR A 60 5.53 4.63 -16.54
N ALA A 61 6.75 4.07 -16.46
CA ALA A 61 7.59 4.22 -15.27
C ALA A 61 7.94 5.69 -15.01
N GLU A 62 8.22 6.47 -16.07
CA GLU A 62 8.53 7.90 -15.97
C GLU A 62 7.38 8.69 -15.35
N GLU A 63 6.16 8.47 -15.82
CA GLU A 63 4.98 9.13 -15.29
C GLU A 63 4.72 8.75 -13.84
N ALA A 64 4.86 7.46 -13.50
CA ALA A 64 4.71 6.96 -12.14
C ALA A 64 5.75 7.58 -11.19
N PHE A 65 7.02 7.69 -11.60
CA PHE A 65 8.07 8.32 -10.79
C PHE A 65 7.81 9.79 -10.52
N GLU A 66 7.35 10.54 -11.52
CA GLU A 66 6.99 11.95 -11.33
C GLU A 66 5.81 12.12 -10.38
N LEU A 67 4.76 11.31 -10.54
CA LEU A 67 3.59 11.35 -9.65
C LEU A 67 3.93 10.96 -8.23
N VAL A 68 4.69 9.87 -8.03
CA VAL A 68 5.07 9.38 -6.69
C VAL A 68 5.95 10.39 -5.97
N ARG A 69 6.85 11.07 -6.68
CA ARG A 69 7.64 12.17 -6.10
C ARG A 69 6.74 13.30 -5.60
N LYS A 70 5.76 13.72 -6.39
CA LYS A 70 4.79 14.77 -6.03
C LYS A 70 3.87 14.30 -4.90
N ARG A 71 3.39 13.05 -4.97
CA ARG A 71 2.59 12.43 -3.92
C ARG A 71 3.30 12.49 -2.57
N GLY A 72 4.56 12.06 -2.50
CA GLY A 72 5.35 12.09 -1.27
C GLY A 72 5.46 13.50 -0.69
N ILE A 73 5.71 14.51 -1.53
CA ILE A 73 5.77 15.91 -1.12
C ILE A 73 4.41 16.39 -0.59
N PHE A 74 3.33 16.16 -1.33
CA PHE A 74 1.99 16.62 -0.94
C PHE A 74 1.51 15.98 0.37
N MET A 75 1.78 14.68 0.55
CA MET A 75 1.44 13.97 1.79
C MET A 75 2.22 14.51 3.00
N GLN A 76 3.50 14.83 2.82
CA GLN A 76 4.34 15.38 3.89
C GLN A 76 3.94 16.82 4.26
N GLU A 77 3.57 17.64 3.26
CA GLU A 77 3.20 19.04 3.47
C GLU A 77 1.78 19.23 4.01
N ALA A 78 0.90 18.23 3.80
CA ALA A 78 -0.51 18.36 4.17
C ALA A 78 -0.72 18.46 5.68
N VAL A 79 0.05 17.72 6.47
CA VAL A 79 -0.03 17.73 7.94
C VAL A 79 1.39 17.72 8.51
N PRO A 80 2.02 18.89 8.64
CA PRO A 80 3.41 19.00 9.09
C PRO A 80 3.62 18.62 10.56
N ALA A 81 2.56 18.62 11.37
CA ALA A 81 2.58 18.21 12.78
C ALA A 81 1.20 17.78 13.27
N GLY A 82 1.14 17.02 14.36
CA GLY A 82 -0.10 16.67 15.06
C GLY A 82 -0.87 15.50 14.43
N GLY A 83 -0.28 14.80 13.47
CA GLY A 83 -0.81 13.56 12.92
C GLY A 83 -0.07 12.34 13.44
N ALA A 84 -0.78 11.21 13.58
CA ALA A 84 -0.21 9.95 14.04
C ALA A 84 -0.85 8.74 13.36
N MET A 85 -0.15 7.60 13.48
CA MET A 85 -0.66 6.28 13.09
C MET A 85 -0.29 5.24 14.15
N ALA A 86 -1.15 4.24 14.33
CA ALA A 86 -0.88 3.11 15.22
C ALA A 86 -1.39 1.80 14.62
N ALA A 87 -0.59 0.73 14.76
CA ALA A 87 -1.00 -0.61 14.39
C ALA A 87 -1.72 -1.28 15.58
N VAL A 88 -2.95 -1.70 15.38
CA VAL A 88 -3.78 -2.45 16.34
C VAL A 88 -3.71 -3.93 15.97
N LEU A 89 -3.30 -4.76 16.91
CA LEU A 89 -3.09 -6.18 16.70
C LEU A 89 -4.07 -7.02 17.55
N GLY A 90 -4.71 -7.97 16.91
CA GLY A 90 -5.50 -9.00 17.59
C GLY A 90 -6.89 -8.56 18.03
N LEU A 91 -7.42 -7.49 17.45
CA LEU A 91 -8.81 -7.04 17.61
C LEU A 91 -9.51 -7.05 16.25
N ASP A 92 -10.81 -7.29 16.27
CA ASP A 92 -11.64 -7.34 15.06
C ASP A 92 -11.77 -5.95 14.42
N ALA A 93 -11.82 -5.92 13.06
CA ALA A 93 -11.88 -4.67 12.30
C ALA A 93 -13.16 -3.86 12.59
N ALA A 94 -14.30 -4.51 12.76
CA ALA A 94 -15.57 -3.83 13.05
C ALA A 94 -15.54 -3.17 14.45
N ALA A 95 -14.90 -3.82 15.43
CA ALA A 95 -14.70 -3.23 16.75
C ALA A 95 -13.78 -2.01 16.70
N ILE A 96 -12.68 -2.08 15.92
CA ILE A 96 -11.76 -0.95 15.74
C ILE A 96 -12.46 0.22 15.03
N GLU A 97 -13.25 -0.06 13.99
CA GLU A 97 -14.01 0.95 13.25
C GLU A 97 -15.01 1.67 14.16
N GLN A 98 -15.73 0.93 15.03
CA GLN A 98 -16.64 1.49 16.02
C GLN A 98 -15.88 2.40 17.00
N ILE A 99 -14.75 1.92 17.55
CA ILE A 99 -13.93 2.70 18.49
C ILE A 99 -13.42 3.98 17.84
N CYS A 100 -12.94 3.93 16.60
CA CYS A 100 -12.49 5.12 15.87
C CYS A 100 -13.63 6.13 15.70
N ARG A 101 -14.83 5.67 15.31
CA ARG A 101 -15.99 6.53 15.14
C ARG A 101 -16.40 7.19 16.46
N GLU A 102 -16.54 6.43 17.55
CA GLU A 102 -16.91 6.95 18.86
C GLU A 102 -15.85 7.92 19.39
N THR A 103 -14.58 7.63 19.19
CA THR A 103 -13.49 8.54 19.58
C THR A 103 -13.54 9.84 18.78
N ALA A 104 -13.77 9.76 17.46
CA ALA A 104 -13.90 10.96 16.64
C ALA A 104 -15.11 11.83 17.05
N GLU A 105 -16.25 11.22 17.36
CA GLU A 105 -17.44 11.92 17.85
C GLU A 105 -17.19 12.57 19.22
N GLN A 106 -16.52 11.85 20.14
CA GLN A 106 -16.23 12.34 21.49
C GLN A 106 -15.23 13.49 21.50
N THR A 107 -14.21 13.43 20.66
CA THR A 107 -13.10 14.40 20.66
C THR A 107 -13.29 15.55 19.67
N GLY A 108 -14.16 15.38 18.68
CA GLY A 108 -14.25 16.27 17.52
C GLY A 108 -13.02 16.22 16.61
N SER A 109 -12.17 15.20 16.78
CA SER A 109 -10.89 15.03 16.09
C SER A 109 -10.92 13.82 15.15
N GLU A 110 -10.24 13.91 14.00
CA GLU A 110 -10.21 12.82 13.03
C GLU A 110 -9.40 11.63 13.54
N VAL A 111 -10.00 10.46 13.54
CA VAL A 111 -9.34 9.16 13.62
C VAL A 111 -10.15 8.12 12.87
N SER A 112 -9.48 7.33 12.04
CA SER A 112 -10.12 6.31 11.21
C SER A 112 -9.16 5.16 10.89
N ILE A 113 -9.69 4.08 10.32
CA ILE A 113 -8.83 3.00 9.81
C ILE A 113 -8.12 3.47 8.54
N ALA A 114 -6.80 3.43 8.56
CA ALA A 114 -5.93 3.71 7.42
C ALA A 114 -5.70 2.46 6.57
N ASN A 115 -5.43 1.31 7.19
CA ASN A 115 -5.13 0.08 6.47
C ASN A 115 -5.81 -1.12 7.12
N TYR A 116 -6.49 -1.89 6.29
CA TYR A 116 -6.87 -3.27 6.58
C TYR A 116 -5.77 -4.18 6.02
N ASN A 117 -4.74 -4.49 6.81
CA ASN A 117 -3.56 -5.22 6.32
C ASN A 117 -3.80 -6.71 6.14
N CYS A 118 -4.30 -7.37 7.18
CA CYS A 118 -4.63 -8.79 7.20
C CYS A 118 -5.46 -9.10 8.46
N PRO A 119 -6.05 -10.29 8.60
CA PRO A 119 -6.77 -10.68 9.81
C PRO A 119 -5.99 -10.40 11.08
N GLY A 120 -6.58 -9.61 11.98
CA GLY A 120 -5.98 -9.21 13.25
C GLY A 120 -4.83 -8.20 13.16
N GLN A 121 -4.67 -7.49 12.03
CA GLN A 121 -3.71 -6.39 11.90
C GLN A 121 -4.30 -5.22 11.12
N ILE A 122 -4.71 -4.20 11.83
CA ILE A 122 -5.34 -2.97 11.33
C ILE A 122 -4.45 -1.78 11.71
N VAL A 123 -4.38 -0.78 10.86
CA VAL A 123 -3.71 0.50 11.19
C VAL A 123 -4.76 1.60 11.29
N ILE A 124 -4.72 2.35 12.37
CA ILE A 124 -5.52 3.56 12.57
C ILE A 124 -4.67 4.80 12.34
N SER A 125 -5.29 5.88 11.87
CA SER A 125 -4.62 7.13 11.49
C SER A 125 -5.53 8.33 11.77
N GLY A 126 -4.93 9.46 12.12
CA GLY A 126 -5.66 10.68 12.39
C GLY A 126 -4.87 11.69 13.21
N GLN A 127 -5.56 12.55 13.95
CA GLN A 127 -4.95 13.46 14.90
C GLN A 127 -4.32 12.68 16.07
N GLU A 128 -3.15 13.10 16.49
CA GLU A 128 -2.32 12.38 17.46
C GLU A 128 -3.07 12.01 18.76
N GLU A 129 -3.80 12.97 19.33
CA GLU A 129 -4.60 12.74 20.56
C GLU A 129 -5.71 11.73 20.34
N ALA A 130 -6.42 11.82 19.21
CA ALA A 130 -7.50 10.89 18.87
C ALA A 130 -6.97 9.47 18.58
N VAL A 131 -5.84 9.35 17.88
CA VAL A 131 -5.18 8.06 17.63
C VAL A 131 -4.72 7.42 18.95
N HIS A 132 -4.17 8.23 19.86
CA HIS A 132 -3.77 7.75 21.19
C HIS A 132 -4.97 7.22 21.98
N LEU A 133 -6.04 8.01 22.08
CA LEU A 133 -7.26 7.63 22.81
C LEU A 133 -7.91 6.38 22.19
N ALA A 134 -8.08 6.33 20.87
CA ALA A 134 -8.59 5.17 20.17
C ALA A 134 -7.70 3.93 20.43
N GLY A 135 -6.38 4.10 20.45
CA GLY A 135 -5.43 3.04 20.77
C GLY A 135 -5.58 2.48 22.19
N GLU A 136 -5.76 3.35 23.19
CA GLU A 136 -6.02 2.93 24.57
C GLU A 136 -7.39 2.21 24.70
N THR A 137 -8.40 2.72 24.00
CA THR A 137 -9.73 2.08 23.97
C THR A 137 -9.65 0.70 23.29
N CYS A 138 -8.89 0.56 22.18
CA CYS A 138 -8.65 -0.74 21.56
C CYS A 138 -7.96 -1.72 22.52
N LYS A 139 -6.99 -1.28 23.30
CA LYS A 139 -6.36 -2.14 24.36
C LYS A 139 -7.38 -2.57 25.40
N ALA A 140 -8.18 -1.64 25.92
CA ALA A 140 -9.23 -1.95 26.90
C ALA A 140 -10.28 -2.91 26.34
N SER A 141 -10.54 -2.88 25.04
CA SER A 141 -11.46 -3.77 24.30
C SER A 141 -10.84 -5.12 23.89
N GLY A 142 -9.60 -5.42 24.30
CA GLY A 142 -8.98 -6.73 24.11
C GLY A 142 -7.97 -6.82 22.96
N ALA A 143 -7.53 -5.70 22.38
CA ALA A 143 -6.41 -5.72 21.45
C ALA A 143 -5.14 -6.26 22.14
N LYS A 144 -4.47 -7.23 21.50
CA LYS A 144 -3.25 -7.85 22.04
C LYS A 144 -2.10 -6.84 22.14
N ARG A 145 -2.02 -5.92 21.19
CA ARG A 145 -1.01 -4.84 21.16
C ARG A 145 -1.52 -3.66 20.34
N VAL A 146 -1.14 -2.46 20.76
CA VAL A 146 -1.23 -1.24 19.95
C VAL A 146 0.17 -0.66 19.87
N VAL A 147 0.68 -0.48 18.65
CA VAL A 147 2.05 -0.07 18.38
C VAL A 147 2.03 1.25 17.61
N PRO A 148 2.47 2.36 18.21
CA PRO A 148 2.65 3.61 17.47
C PRO A 148 3.63 3.42 16.32
N LEU A 149 3.29 3.96 15.14
CA LEU A 149 4.14 3.89 13.96
C LEU A 149 5.02 5.14 13.88
N LYS A 150 6.29 4.95 13.53
CA LYS A 150 7.23 6.05 13.28
C LYS A 150 7.07 6.55 11.83
N VAL A 151 6.06 7.37 11.60
CA VAL A 151 5.75 7.94 10.29
C VAL A 151 5.63 9.46 10.40
N SER A 152 5.79 10.16 9.28
CA SER A 152 5.79 11.63 9.23
C SER A 152 4.39 12.27 9.20
N GLY A 153 3.33 11.48 9.10
CA GLY A 153 1.98 12.04 9.00
C GLY A 153 0.86 11.00 9.11
N PRO A 154 -0.40 11.47 9.17
CA PRO A 154 -1.59 10.64 9.32
C PRO A 154 -2.05 10.11 7.95
N PHE A 155 -1.24 9.21 7.35
CA PHE A 155 -1.51 8.68 6.01
C PHE A 155 -2.85 7.95 5.95
N HIS A 156 -3.50 8.02 4.79
CA HIS A 156 -4.80 7.39 4.52
C HIS A 156 -5.93 7.82 5.47
N SER A 157 -5.86 9.06 5.97
CA SER A 157 -6.94 9.71 6.74
C SER A 157 -7.49 10.92 5.99
N LYS A 158 -8.68 11.38 6.36
CA LYS A 158 -9.29 12.59 5.79
C LYS A 158 -8.42 13.84 5.94
N MET A 159 -7.48 13.86 6.89
CA MET A 159 -6.53 14.95 7.06
C MET A 159 -5.65 15.17 5.82
N LEU A 160 -5.50 14.16 4.94
CA LEU A 160 -4.76 14.25 3.68
C LEU A 160 -5.63 14.59 2.46
N GLN A 161 -6.89 14.97 2.64
CA GLN A 161 -7.78 15.32 1.51
C GLN A 161 -7.17 16.41 0.62
N GLY A 162 -6.54 17.43 1.21
CA GLY A 162 -5.85 18.47 0.45
C GLY A 162 -4.68 17.97 -0.40
N ALA A 163 -3.96 16.93 0.08
CA ALA A 163 -2.93 16.28 -0.72
C ALA A 163 -3.54 15.49 -1.89
N GLY A 164 -4.66 14.81 -1.67
CA GLY A 164 -5.42 14.13 -2.71
C GLY A 164 -5.89 15.09 -3.82
N GLU A 165 -6.40 16.26 -3.46
CA GLU A 165 -6.80 17.29 -4.45
C GLU A 165 -5.60 17.82 -5.25
N LYS A 166 -4.45 18.08 -4.60
CA LYS A 166 -3.23 18.46 -5.32
C LYS A 166 -2.78 17.35 -6.28
N LEU A 167 -2.82 16.09 -5.85
CA LEU A 167 -2.47 14.95 -6.70
C LEU A 167 -3.43 14.81 -7.88
N LYS A 168 -4.72 15.05 -7.69
CA LYS A 168 -5.73 15.07 -8.75
C LYS A 168 -5.40 16.05 -9.87
N GLU A 169 -4.88 17.24 -9.52
CA GLU A 169 -4.46 18.22 -10.53
C GLU A 169 -3.23 17.73 -11.32
N GLU A 170 -2.29 17.04 -10.67
CA GLU A 170 -1.14 16.45 -11.36
C GLU A 170 -1.54 15.27 -12.25
N LEU A 171 -2.48 14.44 -11.78
CA LEU A 171 -3.02 13.33 -12.57
C LEU A 171 -3.69 13.77 -13.90
N LYS A 172 -4.21 15.01 -13.99
CA LYS A 172 -4.75 15.52 -15.25
C LYS A 172 -3.69 15.63 -16.36
N LYS A 173 -2.42 15.78 -15.99
CA LYS A 173 -1.29 15.97 -16.92
C LYS A 173 -0.68 14.65 -17.41
N VAL A 174 -1.06 13.54 -16.81
CA VAL A 174 -0.52 12.22 -17.10
C VAL A 174 -1.41 11.50 -18.10
N GLU A 175 -0.81 10.83 -19.06
CA GLU A 175 -1.54 9.95 -19.98
C GLU A 175 -1.73 8.57 -19.32
N ILE A 176 -2.92 8.02 -19.45
CA ILE A 176 -3.29 6.72 -18.88
C ILE A 176 -3.89 5.85 -19.97
N SER A 177 -3.38 4.64 -20.07
CA SER A 177 -3.86 3.60 -20.98
C SER A 177 -4.85 2.67 -20.30
N ASP A 178 -5.65 1.96 -21.07
CA ASP A 178 -6.38 0.81 -20.57
C ASP A 178 -5.37 -0.28 -20.16
N SER A 179 -5.66 -1.00 -19.09
CA SER A 179 -4.77 -2.05 -18.60
C SER A 179 -4.81 -3.27 -19.53
N PHE A 180 -3.67 -3.85 -19.83
CA PHE A 180 -3.58 -5.15 -20.50
C PHE A 180 -3.62 -6.32 -19.48
N VAL A 181 -3.24 -6.05 -18.22
CA VAL A 181 -3.43 -6.94 -17.07
C VAL A 181 -4.26 -6.18 -16.02
N PRO A 182 -5.37 -6.71 -15.53
CA PRO A 182 -6.18 -6.02 -14.53
C PRO A 182 -5.35 -5.75 -13.26
N TYR A 183 -5.59 -4.60 -12.63
CA TYR A 183 -5.05 -4.32 -11.30
C TYR A 183 -6.18 -4.14 -10.29
N ILE A 184 -5.88 -4.27 -9.01
CA ILE A 184 -6.85 -4.05 -7.93
C ILE A 184 -6.53 -2.74 -7.22
N ALA A 185 -7.52 -1.84 -7.16
CA ALA A 185 -7.39 -0.55 -6.50
C ALA A 185 -7.51 -0.66 -4.97
N ASN A 186 -6.68 0.07 -4.25
CA ASN A 186 -6.64 0.05 -2.77
C ASN A 186 -7.95 0.46 -2.10
N VAL A 187 -8.62 1.46 -2.67
CA VAL A 187 -9.82 2.07 -2.07
C VAL A 187 -11.03 1.13 -2.11
N THR A 188 -11.15 0.35 -3.18
CA THR A 188 -12.33 -0.48 -3.44
C THR A 188 -12.08 -1.97 -3.23
N ALA A 189 -10.81 -2.42 -3.25
CA ALA A 189 -10.44 -3.83 -3.41
C ALA A 189 -11.12 -4.47 -4.64
N GLY A 190 -11.38 -3.66 -5.67
CA GLY A 190 -12.03 -4.04 -6.91
C GLY A 190 -11.07 -4.00 -8.09
N TYR A 191 -11.33 -4.85 -9.09
CA TYR A 191 -10.61 -4.81 -10.35
C TYR A 191 -10.87 -3.51 -11.10
N VAL A 192 -9.83 -2.96 -11.67
CA VAL A 192 -9.87 -1.79 -12.55
C VAL A 192 -9.27 -2.19 -13.89
N THR A 193 -10.04 -2.00 -14.95
CA THR A 193 -9.64 -2.30 -16.33
C THR A 193 -9.78 -1.09 -17.24
N LYS A 194 -10.58 -0.11 -16.83
CA LYS A 194 -10.86 1.10 -17.62
C LYS A 194 -10.06 2.28 -17.11
N LYS A 195 -9.35 2.95 -17.99
CA LYS A 195 -8.51 4.11 -17.67
C LYS A 195 -9.26 5.27 -16.98
N GLU A 196 -10.55 5.44 -17.25
CA GLU A 196 -11.36 6.52 -16.66
C GLU A 196 -11.50 6.38 -15.15
N GLU A 197 -11.38 5.16 -14.61
CA GLU A 197 -11.51 4.87 -13.18
C GLU A 197 -10.20 5.13 -12.41
N VAL A 198 -9.05 5.09 -13.09
CA VAL A 198 -7.71 5.12 -12.46
C VAL A 198 -7.46 6.43 -11.72
N LYS A 199 -7.57 7.56 -12.41
CA LYS A 199 -7.25 8.88 -11.83
C LYS A 199 -8.09 9.24 -10.61
N PRO A 200 -9.43 9.05 -10.63
CA PRO A 200 -10.25 9.27 -9.43
C PRO A 200 -9.85 8.37 -8.24
N LEU A 201 -9.55 7.10 -8.50
CA LEU A 201 -9.14 6.14 -7.48
C LEU A 201 -7.80 6.52 -6.85
N LEU A 202 -6.79 6.86 -7.65
CA LEU A 202 -5.50 7.31 -7.16
C LEU A 202 -5.58 8.61 -6.35
N ALA A 203 -6.40 9.57 -6.78
CA ALA A 203 -6.58 10.81 -6.04
C ALA A 203 -7.22 10.56 -4.68
N SER A 204 -8.23 9.68 -4.61
CA SER A 204 -8.91 9.33 -3.36
C SER A 204 -8.09 8.42 -2.44
N GLN A 205 -7.17 7.61 -2.98
CA GLN A 205 -6.31 6.69 -2.23
C GLN A 205 -5.54 7.39 -1.11
N VAL A 206 -5.07 8.61 -1.36
CA VAL A 206 -4.22 9.37 -0.43
C VAL A 206 -4.91 9.61 0.91
N SER A 207 -6.24 9.82 0.88
CA SER A 207 -7.07 10.14 2.04
C SER A 207 -8.09 9.06 2.41
N SER A 208 -7.98 7.88 1.83
CA SER A 208 -8.90 6.75 2.04
C SER A 208 -8.18 5.52 2.54
N SER A 209 -8.93 4.64 3.20
CA SER A 209 -8.39 3.37 3.72
C SER A 209 -7.88 2.47 2.59
N VAL A 210 -6.73 1.83 2.83
CA VAL A 210 -6.19 0.77 1.99
C VAL A 210 -6.81 -0.57 2.40
N ARG A 211 -7.54 -1.21 1.50
CA ARG A 211 -8.27 -2.45 1.72
C ARG A 211 -7.45 -3.68 1.31
N TRP A 212 -6.23 -3.81 1.86
CA TRP A 212 -5.29 -4.84 1.44
C TRP A 212 -5.76 -6.26 1.76
N GLN A 213 -6.33 -6.48 2.94
CA GLN A 213 -6.92 -7.76 3.31
C GLN A 213 -8.00 -8.19 2.30
N GLN A 214 -8.94 -7.28 1.98
CA GLN A 214 -10.01 -7.54 1.03
C GLN A 214 -9.48 -7.80 -0.39
N THR A 215 -8.36 -7.13 -0.76
CA THR A 215 -7.66 -7.41 -2.02
C THR A 215 -7.15 -8.85 -2.08
N ILE A 216 -6.46 -9.31 -1.03
CA ILE A 216 -5.97 -10.70 -0.95
C ILE A 216 -7.13 -11.69 -0.96
N GLU A 217 -8.17 -11.44 -0.13
CA GLU A 217 -9.37 -12.29 -0.06
C GLU A 217 -10.07 -12.41 -1.41
N ARG A 218 -10.18 -11.31 -2.15
CA ARG A 218 -10.74 -11.26 -3.49
C ARG A 218 -9.93 -12.09 -4.48
N LEU A 219 -8.61 -11.90 -4.53
CA LEU A 219 -7.72 -12.66 -5.41
C LEU A 219 -7.81 -14.17 -5.16
N LEU A 220 -7.81 -14.58 -3.89
CA LEU A 220 -7.97 -15.99 -3.51
C LEU A 220 -9.33 -16.56 -3.92
N ALA A 221 -10.41 -15.79 -3.76
CA ALA A 221 -11.75 -16.19 -4.17
C ALA A 221 -11.88 -16.33 -5.70
N ASP A 222 -11.13 -15.55 -6.45
CA ASP A 222 -11.09 -15.59 -7.91
C ASP A 222 -10.09 -16.63 -8.45
N GLY A 223 -9.43 -17.39 -7.58
CA GLY A 223 -8.60 -18.55 -7.93
C GLY A 223 -7.09 -18.29 -8.02
N ALA A 224 -6.60 -17.17 -7.49
CA ALA A 224 -5.17 -16.94 -7.41
C ALA A 224 -4.49 -18.00 -6.53
N ASP A 225 -3.52 -18.72 -7.08
CA ASP A 225 -2.81 -19.82 -6.44
C ASP A 225 -1.34 -19.48 -6.10
N GLU A 226 -0.81 -18.41 -6.68
CA GLU A 226 0.52 -17.90 -6.39
C GLU A 226 0.53 -16.38 -6.25
N PHE A 227 1.27 -15.89 -5.25
CA PHE A 227 1.55 -14.46 -5.03
C PHE A 227 3.05 -14.23 -5.11
N VAL A 228 3.46 -13.21 -5.86
CA VAL A 228 4.87 -12.81 -5.98
C VAL A 228 5.00 -11.37 -5.50
N GLU A 229 5.63 -11.20 -4.34
CA GLU A 229 5.99 -9.87 -3.82
C GLU A 229 7.31 -9.44 -4.43
N ILE A 230 7.32 -8.27 -5.06
CA ILE A 230 8.53 -7.64 -5.62
C ILE A 230 8.85 -6.36 -4.87
N GLY A 231 10.13 -6.12 -4.60
CA GLY A 231 10.60 -4.93 -3.90
C GLY A 231 11.19 -5.22 -2.52
N PRO A 232 11.60 -4.17 -1.78
CA PRO A 232 12.30 -4.34 -0.52
C PRO A 232 11.45 -4.94 0.60
N GLY A 233 11.89 -6.04 1.16
CA GLY A 233 11.26 -6.70 2.30
C GLY A 233 10.29 -7.82 1.91
N ARG A 234 9.54 -8.32 2.92
CA ARG A 234 8.62 -9.47 2.78
C ARG A 234 7.33 -9.26 3.59
N THR A 235 6.89 -8.01 3.65
CA THR A 235 5.75 -7.63 4.49
C THR A 235 4.43 -8.11 3.91
N LEU A 236 4.24 -7.94 2.60
CA LEU A 236 3.00 -8.33 1.93
C LEU A 236 2.87 -9.85 1.86
N SER A 237 3.95 -10.57 1.64
CA SER A 237 4.02 -12.03 1.75
C SER A 237 3.55 -12.52 3.12
N GLY A 238 3.96 -11.81 4.18
CA GLY A 238 3.49 -12.09 5.53
C GLY A 238 1.99 -11.87 5.71
N PHE A 239 1.41 -10.86 5.06
CA PHE A 239 -0.03 -10.61 5.08
C PHE A 239 -0.81 -11.66 4.31
N VAL A 240 -0.34 -12.05 3.12
CA VAL A 240 -0.95 -13.15 2.32
C VAL A 240 -0.99 -14.43 3.16
N LYS A 241 0.12 -14.82 3.79
CA LYS A 241 0.19 -16.03 4.63
C LYS A 241 -0.69 -15.97 5.88
N LYS A 242 -1.07 -14.79 6.35
CA LYS A 242 -2.05 -14.64 7.45
C LYS A 242 -3.50 -14.80 6.96
N VAL A 243 -3.78 -14.47 5.71
CA VAL A 243 -5.10 -14.71 5.10
C VAL A 243 -5.24 -16.18 4.70
N ASN A 244 -4.25 -16.72 3.99
CA ASN A 244 -4.20 -18.12 3.59
C ASN A 244 -2.78 -18.68 3.73
N ARG A 245 -2.60 -19.71 4.59
CA ARG A 245 -1.29 -20.32 4.85
C ARG A 245 -0.80 -21.24 3.74
N ASP A 246 -1.73 -21.79 2.99
CA ASP A 246 -1.44 -22.86 2.01
C ASP A 246 -1.12 -22.30 0.62
N VAL A 247 -1.54 -21.06 0.30
CA VAL A 247 -1.25 -20.44 -0.99
C VAL A 247 0.26 -20.26 -1.21
N LYS A 248 0.73 -20.46 -2.45
CA LYS A 248 2.13 -20.25 -2.80
C LYS A 248 2.48 -18.77 -2.73
N VAL A 249 3.59 -18.43 -2.08
CA VAL A 249 4.09 -17.05 -1.97
C VAL A 249 5.58 -17.02 -2.20
N SER A 250 6.00 -16.20 -3.13
CA SER A 250 7.41 -15.91 -3.43
C SER A 250 7.69 -14.41 -3.15
N SER A 251 8.92 -14.09 -2.76
CA SER A 251 9.36 -12.70 -2.55
C SER A 251 10.68 -12.48 -3.26
N ILE A 252 10.77 -11.41 -4.03
CA ILE A 252 11.96 -11.01 -4.79
C ILE A 252 12.43 -9.65 -4.28
N ASP A 253 13.38 -9.68 -3.35
CA ASP A 253 13.97 -8.50 -2.69
C ASP A 253 15.37 -8.21 -3.23
N LYS A 254 16.08 -9.26 -3.69
CA LYS A 254 17.48 -9.20 -4.13
C LYS A 254 17.73 -10.14 -5.30
N MET A 255 18.91 -10.02 -5.92
CA MET A 255 19.28 -10.78 -7.11
C MET A 255 19.21 -12.30 -6.90
N GLU A 256 19.57 -12.80 -5.73
CA GLU A 256 19.51 -14.23 -5.43
C GLU A 256 18.08 -14.76 -5.45
N ASP A 257 17.12 -14.00 -4.89
CA ASP A 257 15.70 -14.35 -4.91
C ASP A 257 15.17 -14.36 -6.36
N PHE A 258 15.60 -13.40 -7.19
CA PHE A 258 15.25 -13.32 -8.61
C PHE A 258 15.76 -14.55 -9.39
N ILE A 259 17.05 -14.90 -9.25
CA ILE A 259 17.63 -16.06 -9.92
C ILE A 259 16.91 -17.35 -9.51
N GLN A 260 16.63 -17.52 -8.22
CA GLN A 260 15.89 -18.67 -7.70
C GLN A 260 14.47 -18.74 -8.27
N PHE A 261 13.77 -17.60 -8.33
CA PHE A 261 12.40 -17.53 -8.85
C PHE A 261 12.37 -17.92 -10.34
N ILE A 262 13.20 -17.31 -11.19
CA ILE A 262 13.28 -17.63 -12.63
C ILE A 262 13.66 -19.10 -12.85
N GLY A 263 14.67 -19.62 -12.13
CA GLY A 263 15.10 -21.02 -12.26
C GLY A 263 13.95 -22.01 -11.96
N SER A 264 13.16 -21.75 -10.94
CA SER A 264 12.03 -22.61 -10.58
C SER A 264 10.84 -22.57 -11.56
N HIS A 265 10.69 -21.50 -12.35
CA HIS A 265 9.60 -21.34 -13.30
C HIS A 265 9.96 -21.73 -14.73
N VAL A 266 11.25 -21.63 -15.12
CA VAL A 266 11.73 -22.12 -16.43
C VAL A 266 11.66 -23.64 -16.50
N GLU A 267 11.96 -24.36 -15.41
CA GLU A 267 11.85 -25.81 -15.35
C GLU A 267 10.40 -26.32 -15.45
N ALA A 268 9.45 -25.55 -14.96
CA ALA A 268 8.02 -25.91 -15.00
C ALA A 268 7.38 -25.73 -16.40
N GLY A 269 7.95 -24.88 -17.26
CA GLY A 269 7.46 -24.62 -18.63
C GLY A 269 8.12 -25.51 -19.71
N ALA A 270 9.07 -26.36 -19.33
CA ALA A 270 9.82 -27.23 -20.27
C ALA A 270 9.27 -28.68 -20.35
N CYS A 271 8.07 -28.95 -19.82
CA CYS A 271 7.40 -30.26 -19.89
C CYS A 271 6.26 -30.27 -20.89
#